data_784c632be869d3c2b450b4ea97151137
#
_entry.id   784c632be869d3c2b450b4ea97151137
#
_cell.length_a   1.000
_cell.length_b   1.000
_cell.length_c   1.000
_cell.angle_alpha   90.00
_cell.angle_beta   90.00
_cell.angle_gamma   90.00
#
_symmetry.space_group_name_H-M   'P 1'
#
loop_
_entity.id
_entity.type
_entity.pdbx_description
1 polymer ?
#
loop_
_entity_poly.entity_id
_entity_poly.type
_entity_poly.pdbx_seq_one_letter_code
_entity_poly.pdbx_strand_id
1 'polypeptide(L)'
;MKTIVSMAVPFVTLNLDPPGAARNRFVGEPTGTQYAGVMRAYVDESEPGGGRDHTAYVLAAVIMRINGEEEAREAVRRATPRRMRKLHWYEALGEQRLSWLDLLRHAVAIVVVRYTGRPARTERRRRRCLERLAWELDQRGVSRVVFESRGPARDAGDASMMESLRARGLGAELQYEHVRGGLEPLLSLADIACGMHVHGAESEHVRLEVVRAE
;
A
#
# COMPACT_ATOMS: atom_id res chain seq x y z
N MET A 1 -36.73 3.24 21.70
CA MET A 1 -35.34 3.02 22.13
C MET A 1 -34.87 1.70 21.53
N LYS A 2 -34.07 1.73 20.48
CA LYS A 2 -33.42 0.53 19.91
C LYS A 2 -31.95 0.59 20.30
N THR A 3 -31.52 -0.33 21.12
CA THR A 3 -30.15 -0.49 21.57
C THR A 3 -29.37 -1.11 20.44
N ILE A 4 -28.40 -0.34 19.89
CA ILE A 4 -27.43 -0.85 18.91
C ILE A 4 -26.32 -1.52 19.72
N VAL A 5 -26.25 -2.84 19.63
CA VAL A 5 -25.12 -3.61 20.16
C VAL A 5 -23.99 -3.52 19.13
N SER A 6 -22.98 -2.73 19.45
CA SER A 6 -21.72 -2.69 18.71
C SER A 6 -20.95 -3.98 18.96
N MET A 7 -20.89 -4.87 17.99
CA MET A 7 -19.96 -6.00 18.01
C MET A 7 -18.59 -5.52 17.54
N ALA A 8 -17.68 -5.32 18.49
CA ALA A 8 -16.27 -5.15 18.19
C ALA A 8 -15.71 -6.46 17.63
N VAL A 9 -15.31 -6.45 16.36
CA VAL A 9 -14.58 -7.56 15.73
C VAL A 9 -13.13 -7.47 16.16
N PRO A 10 -12.51 -8.55 16.68
CA PRO A 10 -11.14 -8.50 17.17
C PRO A 10 -10.15 -8.24 16.04
N PHE A 11 -9.26 -7.28 16.27
CA PHE A 11 -8.07 -7.05 15.45
C PHE A 11 -7.19 -8.31 15.46
N VAL A 12 -7.12 -9.03 14.38
CA VAL A 12 -6.11 -10.09 14.21
C VAL A 12 -4.80 -9.40 13.80
N THR A 13 -3.95 -9.18 14.79
CA THR A 13 -2.57 -8.72 14.57
C THR A 13 -1.73 -9.96 14.26
N LEU A 14 -1.40 -10.18 12.99
CA LEU A 14 -0.38 -11.17 12.63
C LEU A 14 0.99 -10.60 12.99
N ASN A 15 1.53 -11.00 14.13
CA ASN A 15 2.94 -10.82 14.46
C ASN A 15 3.72 -11.86 13.65
N LEU A 16 4.36 -11.42 12.58
CA LEU A 16 5.34 -12.21 11.85
C LEU A 16 6.74 -11.68 12.18
N ASP A 17 7.63 -12.58 12.57
CA ASP A 17 9.01 -12.27 12.96
C ASP A 17 9.78 -11.57 11.82
N PRO A 18 10.77 -10.71 12.19
CA PRO A 18 11.56 -9.99 11.20
C PRO A 18 12.44 -10.93 10.35
N PRO A 19 12.77 -10.56 9.11
CA PRO A 19 13.65 -11.34 8.27
C PRO A 19 15.06 -11.42 8.87
N GLY A 20 15.46 -12.61 9.29
CA GLY A 20 16.76 -12.89 9.93
C GLY A 20 16.76 -14.14 10.80
N ALA A 21 15.60 -14.67 11.16
CA ALA A 21 15.48 -15.94 11.89
C ALA A 21 15.51 -17.13 10.92
N ALA A 22 16.23 -18.17 11.32
CA ALA A 22 16.49 -19.38 10.56
C ALA A 22 15.23 -19.95 9.88
N ARG A 23 15.42 -20.43 8.64
CA ARG A 23 14.41 -21.14 7.85
C ARG A 23 13.82 -22.32 8.63
N ASN A 24 12.80 -22.10 9.41
CA ASN A 24 11.89 -23.16 9.80
C ASN A 24 10.90 -23.36 8.66
N ARG A 25 11.04 -24.53 8.00
CA ARG A 25 10.02 -25.04 7.08
C ARG A 25 8.72 -25.21 7.85
N PHE A 26 7.84 -24.23 7.76
CA PHE A 26 6.42 -24.47 7.98
C PHE A 26 5.91 -25.21 6.75
N VAL A 27 5.65 -26.52 6.95
CA VAL A 27 4.84 -27.34 6.06
C VAL A 27 3.40 -26.94 6.30
N GLY A 28 2.97 -25.88 5.65
CA GLY A 28 1.61 -25.50 5.38
C GLY A 28 1.64 -25.10 3.92
N GLU A 29 1.07 -25.92 3.05
CA GLU A 29 0.94 -25.60 1.62
C GLU A 29 0.32 -24.20 1.52
N PRO A 30 0.99 -23.23 0.86
CA PRO A 30 0.27 -22.08 0.37
C PRO A 30 -0.72 -22.64 -0.63
N THR A 31 -2.00 -22.47 -0.41
CA THR A 31 -3.05 -22.75 -1.40
C THR A 31 -2.80 -21.82 -2.59
N GLY A 32 -1.84 -22.20 -3.43
CA GLY A 32 -1.31 -21.49 -4.57
C GLY A 32 -2.26 -21.45 -5.77
N THR A 33 -3.56 -21.32 -5.54
CA THR A 33 -4.57 -21.32 -6.61
C THR A 33 -5.43 -20.05 -6.64
N GLN A 34 -5.13 -19.04 -5.80
CA GLN A 34 -6.03 -17.89 -5.69
C GLN A 34 -5.74 -16.72 -6.64
N TYR A 35 -4.56 -16.68 -7.30
CA TYR A 35 -4.18 -15.55 -8.15
C TYR A 35 -3.68 -15.99 -9.52
N ALA A 36 -4.57 -16.58 -10.32
CA ALA A 36 -4.28 -16.85 -11.73
C ALA A 36 -4.26 -15.51 -12.50
N GLY A 37 -3.07 -14.96 -12.75
CA GLY A 37 -2.87 -13.74 -13.54
C GLY A 37 -1.67 -12.92 -13.06
N VAL A 38 -1.06 -12.18 -13.96
CA VAL A 38 0.03 -11.25 -13.63
C VAL A 38 -0.52 -10.11 -12.80
N MET A 39 0.08 -9.87 -11.63
CA MET A 39 -0.33 -8.82 -10.69
C MET A 39 0.64 -7.66 -10.69
N ARG A 40 0.10 -6.46 -10.52
CA ARG A 40 0.83 -5.22 -10.35
C ARG A 40 0.37 -4.51 -9.08
N ALA A 41 1.29 -3.83 -8.41
CA ALA A 41 1.00 -3.01 -7.25
C ALA A 41 1.22 -1.53 -7.56
N TYR A 42 0.35 -0.67 -7.05
CA TYR A 42 0.45 0.78 -7.08
C TYR A 42 0.68 1.27 -5.67
N VAL A 43 1.71 2.08 -5.46
CA VAL A 43 2.21 2.43 -4.11
C VAL A 43 2.30 3.93 -3.95
N ASP A 44 1.74 4.40 -2.83
CA ASP A 44 1.88 5.78 -2.36
C ASP A 44 2.17 5.80 -0.87
N GLU A 45 2.50 6.97 -0.33
CA GLU A 45 2.91 7.16 1.06
C GLU A 45 2.06 8.17 1.80
N SER A 46 2.08 8.08 3.12
CA SER A 46 1.57 9.11 4.01
C SER A 46 2.49 9.28 5.21
N GLU A 47 2.75 10.55 5.56
CA GLU A 47 3.41 10.92 6.80
C GLU A 47 2.35 11.49 7.76
N PRO A 48 1.80 10.68 8.69
CA PRO A 48 0.84 11.15 9.67
C PRO A 48 1.36 12.36 10.45
N GLY A 49 0.47 13.32 10.73
CA GLY A 49 0.87 14.57 11.40
C GLY A 49 1.68 15.53 10.51
N GLY A 50 1.65 15.36 9.17
CA GLY A 50 2.37 16.23 8.23
C GLY A 50 3.89 16.16 8.41
N GLY A 51 4.42 14.98 8.69
CA GLY A 51 5.85 14.74 8.89
C GLY A 51 6.38 15.13 10.28
N ARG A 52 5.53 15.65 11.17
CA ARG A 52 5.92 16.00 12.55
C ARG A 52 6.01 14.77 13.46
N ASP A 53 5.28 13.72 13.15
CA ASP A 53 5.37 12.46 13.88
C ASP A 53 6.52 11.61 13.34
N HIS A 54 7.67 11.69 14.02
CA HIS A 54 8.86 10.92 13.66
C HIS A 54 8.76 9.43 14.01
N THR A 55 7.66 8.98 14.57
CA THR A 55 7.39 7.55 14.89
C THR A 55 6.45 6.90 13.89
N ALA A 56 5.85 7.65 12.96
CA ALA A 56 4.88 7.14 12.01
C ALA A 56 5.31 7.39 10.56
N TYR A 57 5.10 6.39 9.73
CA TYR A 57 5.21 6.43 8.28
C TYR A 57 4.37 5.31 7.70
N VAL A 58 3.69 5.56 6.61
CA VAL A 58 2.79 4.60 5.99
C VAL A 58 3.12 4.47 4.51
N LEU A 59 3.22 3.24 4.02
CA LEU A 59 3.16 2.91 2.59
C LEU A 59 1.92 2.06 2.37
N ALA A 60 1.11 2.39 1.38
CA ALA A 60 0.00 1.54 0.95
C ALA A 60 0.26 1.03 -0.47
N ALA A 61 0.08 -0.26 -0.66
CA ALA A 61 0.12 -0.92 -1.96
C ALA A 61 -1.26 -1.46 -2.32
N VAL A 62 -1.81 -0.99 -3.42
CA VAL A 62 -3.04 -1.51 -4.02
C VAL A 62 -2.64 -2.50 -5.11
N ILE A 63 -2.95 -3.78 -4.89
CA ILE A 63 -2.60 -4.88 -5.77
C ILE A 63 -3.76 -5.15 -6.72
N MET A 64 -3.46 -5.22 -8.01
CA MET A 64 -4.45 -5.39 -9.07
C MET A 64 -4.03 -6.47 -10.06
N ARG A 65 -5.02 -7.10 -10.70
CA ARG A 65 -4.76 -7.89 -11.91
C ARG A 65 -4.61 -6.96 -13.11
N ILE A 66 -3.64 -7.24 -13.98
CA ILE A 66 -3.38 -6.41 -15.17
C ILE A 66 -4.63 -6.24 -16.03
N ASN A 67 -5.45 -7.27 -16.19
CA ASN A 67 -6.67 -7.22 -17.00
C ASN A 67 -7.79 -6.36 -16.39
N GLY A 68 -7.72 -6.00 -15.11
CA GLY A 68 -8.67 -5.10 -14.42
C GLY A 68 -8.23 -3.64 -14.37
N GLU A 69 -6.98 -3.34 -14.73
CA GLU A 69 -6.40 -2.01 -14.56
C GLU A 69 -7.11 -0.93 -15.39
N GLU A 70 -7.50 -1.21 -16.64
CA GLU A 70 -8.09 -0.17 -17.48
C GLU A 70 -9.49 0.22 -17.00
N GLU A 71 -10.29 -0.75 -16.56
CA GLU A 71 -11.58 -0.48 -15.92
C GLU A 71 -11.43 0.40 -14.69
N ALA A 72 -10.45 0.09 -13.84
CA ALA A 72 -10.15 0.87 -12.65
C ALA A 72 -9.63 2.28 -12.98
N ARG A 73 -8.73 2.43 -13.99
CA ARG A 73 -8.27 3.74 -14.46
C ARG A 73 -9.43 4.60 -14.90
N GLU A 74 -10.35 4.01 -15.66
CA GLU A 74 -11.52 4.72 -16.13
C GLU A 74 -12.46 5.12 -14.98
N ALA A 75 -12.64 4.26 -13.98
CA ALA A 75 -13.40 4.60 -12.78
C ALA A 75 -12.76 5.77 -12.00
N VAL A 76 -11.43 5.74 -11.81
CA VAL A 76 -10.70 6.85 -11.18
C VAL A 76 -10.79 8.14 -11.98
N ARG A 77 -10.62 8.08 -13.32
CA ARG A 77 -10.75 9.26 -14.19
C ARG A 77 -12.13 9.90 -14.08
N ARG A 78 -13.20 9.09 -14.07
CA ARG A 78 -14.59 9.58 -13.90
C ARG A 78 -14.82 10.22 -12.53
N ALA A 79 -14.21 9.68 -11.49
CA ALA A 79 -14.34 10.21 -10.14
C ALA A 79 -13.46 11.47 -9.90
N THR A 80 -12.46 11.70 -10.77
CA THR A 80 -11.53 12.82 -10.61
C THR A 80 -12.17 14.13 -11.10
N PRO A 81 -12.35 15.13 -10.23
CA PRO A 81 -12.85 16.44 -10.63
C PRO A 81 -11.94 17.08 -11.68
N ARG A 82 -12.51 17.79 -12.67
CA ARG A 82 -11.77 18.43 -13.78
C ARG A 82 -10.62 19.35 -13.33
N ARG A 83 -10.70 19.92 -12.13
CA ARG A 83 -9.68 20.81 -11.55
C ARG A 83 -8.50 20.04 -10.92
N MET A 84 -8.65 18.73 -10.70
CA MET A 84 -7.64 17.89 -10.06
C MET A 84 -6.90 17.05 -11.09
N ARG A 85 -5.60 16.86 -10.88
CA ARG A 85 -4.77 15.95 -11.71
C ARG A 85 -4.79 14.53 -11.20
N LYS A 86 -5.08 14.35 -9.92
CA LYS A 86 -5.10 13.10 -9.17
C LYS A 86 -6.10 13.26 -8.01
N LEU A 87 -6.71 12.17 -7.56
CA LEU A 87 -7.46 12.18 -6.31
C LEU A 87 -6.47 12.21 -5.15
N HIS A 88 -6.65 13.19 -4.26
CA HIS A 88 -5.90 13.31 -3.03
C HIS A 88 -6.83 13.24 -1.82
N TRP A 89 -6.62 12.26 -0.96
CA TRP A 89 -7.46 12.02 0.21
C TRP A 89 -7.68 13.28 1.07
N TYR A 90 -6.61 14.04 1.28
CA TYR A 90 -6.66 15.25 2.10
C TYR A 90 -7.44 16.40 1.46
N GLU A 91 -7.60 16.40 0.15
CA GLU A 91 -8.37 17.40 -0.59
C GLU A 91 -9.86 17.05 -0.69
N ALA A 92 -10.24 15.80 -0.33
CA ALA A 92 -11.61 15.33 -0.38
C ALA A 92 -12.44 15.89 0.77
N LEU A 93 -13.65 16.31 0.47
CA LEU A 93 -14.69 16.60 1.45
C LEU A 93 -15.40 15.30 1.89
N GLY A 94 -16.09 15.32 3.05
CA GLY A 94 -16.62 14.12 3.70
C GLY A 94 -17.36 13.13 2.79
N GLU A 95 -18.36 13.56 2.03
CA GLU A 95 -19.11 12.68 1.13
C GLU A 95 -18.27 12.16 -0.06
N GLN A 96 -17.34 12.97 -0.55
CA GLN A 96 -16.41 12.53 -1.61
C GLN A 96 -15.51 11.41 -1.14
N ARG A 97 -15.06 11.43 0.12
CA ARG A 97 -14.24 10.34 0.68
C ARG A 97 -14.96 9.01 0.64
N LEU A 98 -16.23 8.97 0.98
CA LEU A 98 -17.03 7.75 0.92
C LEU A 98 -17.13 7.20 -0.50
N SER A 99 -17.41 8.07 -1.49
CA SER A 99 -17.47 7.65 -2.90
C SER A 99 -16.11 7.19 -3.43
N TRP A 100 -15.00 7.72 -2.92
CA TRP A 100 -13.66 7.30 -3.34
C TRP A 100 -13.25 5.96 -2.71
N LEU A 101 -13.73 5.64 -1.51
CA LEU A 101 -13.51 4.31 -0.92
C LEU A 101 -14.06 3.20 -1.81
N ASP A 102 -15.16 3.43 -2.50
CA ASP A 102 -15.75 2.47 -3.44
C ASP A 102 -14.81 2.11 -4.61
N LEU A 103 -13.89 3.01 -5.00
CA LEU A 103 -12.91 2.74 -6.04
C LEU A 103 -11.94 1.62 -5.66
N LEU A 104 -11.71 1.42 -4.36
CA LEU A 104 -10.83 0.37 -3.86
C LEU A 104 -11.36 -1.05 -4.12
N ARG A 105 -12.63 -1.22 -4.50
CA ARG A 105 -13.22 -2.53 -4.88
C ARG A 105 -12.54 -3.17 -6.09
N HIS A 106 -11.83 -2.39 -6.91
CA HIS A 106 -11.07 -2.90 -8.04
C HIS A 106 -9.77 -3.61 -7.62
N ALA A 107 -9.33 -3.45 -6.37
CA ALA A 107 -8.16 -4.11 -5.83
C ALA A 107 -8.41 -5.59 -5.56
N VAL A 108 -7.40 -6.42 -5.82
CA VAL A 108 -7.37 -7.82 -5.37
C VAL A 108 -7.00 -7.90 -3.89
N ALA A 109 -6.05 -7.06 -3.47
CA ALA A 109 -5.63 -6.92 -2.10
C ALA A 109 -5.06 -5.50 -1.86
N ILE A 110 -5.10 -5.04 -0.63
CA ILE A 110 -4.51 -3.77 -0.21
C ILE A 110 -3.64 -4.03 1.02
N VAL A 111 -2.34 -3.83 0.85
CA VAL A 111 -1.34 -3.99 1.91
C VAL A 111 -0.91 -2.62 2.39
N VAL A 112 -1.05 -2.39 3.69
CA VAL A 112 -0.59 -1.16 4.34
C VAL A 112 0.56 -1.49 5.26
N VAL A 113 1.73 -0.95 4.98
CA VAL A 113 2.91 -1.07 5.83
C VAL A 113 3.03 0.19 6.68
N ARG A 114 2.94 0.04 8.00
CA ARG A 114 3.09 1.12 8.96
C ARG A 114 4.40 0.98 9.74
N TYR A 115 5.21 2.03 9.74
CA TYR A 115 6.36 2.13 10.64
C TYR A 115 5.88 2.32 12.09
N THR A 116 6.46 1.53 13.00
CA THR A 116 6.14 1.58 14.45
C THR A 116 7.40 1.56 15.33
N GLY A 117 8.56 1.78 14.70
CA GLY A 117 9.85 1.76 15.38
C GLY A 117 10.15 3.05 16.17
N ARG A 118 11.39 3.15 16.64
CA ARG A 118 11.87 4.33 17.34
C ARG A 118 11.86 5.57 16.45
N PRO A 119 11.75 6.80 17.00
CA PRO A 119 11.80 8.02 16.21
C PRO A 119 12.99 8.03 15.26
N ALA A 120 12.73 8.30 13.98
CA ALA A 120 13.75 8.29 12.94
C ALA A 120 13.45 9.33 11.85
N ARG A 121 14.48 9.66 11.06
CA ARG A 121 14.31 10.51 9.87
C ARG A 121 13.39 9.82 8.87
N THR A 122 12.63 10.59 8.10
CA THR A 122 11.67 10.12 7.09
C THR A 122 12.24 9.04 6.17
N GLU A 123 13.41 9.26 5.58
CA GLU A 123 14.02 8.29 4.66
C GLU A 123 14.38 6.95 5.35
N ARG A 124 14.73 6.97 6.63
CA ARG A 124 14.96 5.72 7.39
C ARG A 124 13.64 4.97 7.62
N ARG A 125 12.59 5.68 8.00
CA ARG A 125 11.25 5.09 8.19
C ARG A 125 10.73 4.51 6.88
N ARG A 126 10.88 5.26 5.77
CA ARG A 126 10.53 4.78 4.43
C ARG A 126 11.28 3.51 4.05
N ARG A 127 12.59 3.47 4.25
CA ARG A 127 13.39 2.26 3.94
C ARG A 127 12.89 1.02 4.68
N ARG A 128 12.53 1.16 5.96
CA ARG A 128 11.96 0.06 6.73
C ARG A 128 10.60 -0.39 6.19
N CYS A 129 9.73 0.57 5.85
CA CYS A 129 8.45 0.25 5.22
C CYS A 129 8.65 -0.39 3.84
N LEU A 130 9.58 0.11 3.02
CA LEU A 130 9.87 -0.41 1.69
C LEU A 130 10.42 -1.85 1.74
N GLU A 131 11.33 -2.14 2.67
CA GLU A 131 11.87 -3.49 2.91
C GLU A 131 10.72 -4.47 3.24
N ARG A 132 9.86 -4.10 4.17
CA ARG A 132 8.71 -4.91 4.53
C ARG A 132 7.72 -5.05 3.37
N LEU A 133 7.41 -3.98 2.68
CA LEU A 133 6.50 -3.99 1.54
C LEU A 133 7.02 -4.89 0.41
N ALA A 134 8.32 -4.80 0.07
CA ALA A 134 8.92 -5.65 -0.96
C ALA A 134 8.75 -7.14 -0.63
N TRP A 135 8.95 -7.53 0.63
CA TRP A 135 8.70 -8.90 1.09
C TRP A 135 7.23 -9.29 0.93
N GLU A 136 6.29 -8.43 1.35
CA GLU A 136 4.86 -8.69 1.26
C GLU A 136 4.39 -8.86 -0.19
N LEU A 137 4.94 -8.06 -1.11
CA LEU A 137 4.61 -8.14 -2.52
C LEU A 137 5.19 -9.40 -3.18
N ASP A 138 6.43 -9.76 -2.83
CA ASP A 138 7.09 -10.98 -3.29
C ASP A 138 6.31 -12.22 -2.88
N GLN A 139 5.87 -12.32 -1.62
CA GLN A 139 5.06 -13.43 -1.12
C GLN A 139 3.69 -13.56 -1.82
N ARG A 140 3.19 -12.48 -2.41
CA ARG A 140 1.92 -12.45 -3.17
C ARG A 140 2.11 -12.64 -4.66
N GLY A 141 3.34 -12.86 -5.13
CA GLY A 141 3.65 -13.06 -6.55
C GLY A 141 3.41 -11.80 -7.39
N VAL A 142 3.53 -10.61 -6.80
CA VAL A 142 3.50 -9.35 -7.55
C VAL A 142 4.77 -9.24 -8.37
N SER A 143 4.63 -9.05 -9.67
CA SER A 143 5.76 -8.97 -10.59
C SER A 143 6.23 -7.54 -10.87
N ARG A 144 5.38 -6.55 -10.68
CA ARG A 144 5.68 -5.15 -10.97
C ARG A 144 5.08 -4.20 -9.94
N VAL A 145 5.86 -3.18 -9.57
CA VAL A 145 5.44 -2.11 -8.66
C VAL A 145 5.58 -0.76 -9.32
N VAL A 146 4.54 0.06 -9.21
CA VAL A 146 4.53 1.46 -9.64
C VAL A 146 4.50 2.32 -8.38
N PHE A 147 5.59 3.03 -8.10
CA PHE A 147 5.69 4.01 -7.02
C PHE A 147 5.29 5.39 -7.51
N GLU A 148 4.65 6.18 -6.65
CA GLU A 148 4.56 7.61 -6.91
C GLU A 148 5.95 8.24 -6.78
N SER A 149 6.34 9.01 -7.81
CA SER A 149 7.63 9.70 -7.84
C SER A 149 7.66 10.84 -6.82
N ARG A 150 8.69 10.86 -6.00
CA ARG A 150 9.00 11.94 -5.05
C ARG A 150 10.08 12.88 -5.57
N GLY A 151 10.43 12.72 -6.84
CA GLY A 151 11.49 13.44 -7.53
C GLY A 151 12.82 12.67 -7.59
N PRO A 152 13.70 13.04 -8.56
CA PRO A 152 14.81 12.20 -8.98
C PRO A 152 15.76 11.74 -7.85
N ALA A 153 16.06 12.62 -6.90
CA ALA A 153 16.99 12.29 -5.81
C ALA A 153 16.41 11.24 -4.83
N ARG A 154 15.11 11.31 -4.53
CA ARG A 154 14.43 10.36 -3.64
C ARG A 154 14.14 9.06 -4.36
N ASP A 155 13.76 9.12 -5.63
CA ASP A 155 13.54 7.95 -6.48
C ASP A 155 14.85 7.15 -6.65
N ALA A 156 16.00 7.81 -6.79
CA ALA A 156 17.31 7.16 -6.78
C ALA A 156 17.63 6.47 -5.43
N GLY A 157 17.16 7.06 -4.32
CA GLY A 157 17.28 6.43 -3.00
C GLY A 157 16.48 5.14 -2.90
N ASP A 158 15.26 5.11 -3.45
CA ASP A 158 14.45 3.90 -3.53
C ASP A 158 15.09 2.85 -4.44
N ALA A 159 15.64 3.26 -5.59
CA ALA A 159 16.36 2.39 -6.51
C ALA A 159 17.52 1.67 -5.81
N SER A 160 18.37 2.44 -5.11
CA SER A 160 19.49 1.87 -4.34
C SER A 160 19.02 0.89 -3.26
N MET A 161 17.87 1.17 -2.62
CA MET A 161 17.28 0.26 -1.63
C MET A 161 16.80 -1.03 -2.30
N MET A 162 16.12 -0.96 -3.44
CA MET A 162 15.65 -2.14 -4.17
C MET A 162 16.81 -3.02 -4.65
N GLU A 163 17.92 -2.43 -5.11
CA GLU A 163 19.14 -3.16 -5.44
C GLU A 163 19.72 -3.89 -4.22
N SER A 164 19.77 -3.22 -3.07
CA SER A 164 20.20 -3.84 -1.81
C SER A 164 19.32 -4.99 -1.37
N LEU A 165 17.99 -4.91 -1.58
CA LEU A 165 17.05 -5.98 -1.29
C LEU A 165 17.27 -7.18 -2.20
N ARG A 166 17.45 -6.95 -3.50
CA ARG A 166 17.76 -8.00 -4.50
C ARG A 166 19.05 -8.74 -4.16
N ALA A 167 20.09 -8.02 -3.77
CA ALA A 167 21.36 -8.62 -3.34
C ALA A 167 21.21 -9.54 -2.12
N ARG A 168 20.15 -9.36 -1.32
CA ARG A 168 19.78 -10.20 -0.18
C ARG A 168 18.76 -11.28 -0.55
N GLY A 169 18.39 -11.42 -1.83
CA GLY A 169 17.43 -12.40 -2.32
C GLY A 169 15.96 -12.03 -2.06
N LEU A 170 15.66 -10.75 -1.78
CA LEU A 170 14.30 -10.26 -1.60
C LEU A 170 13.84 -9.51 -2.85
N GLY A 171 12.68 -9.89 -3.38
CA GLY A 171 12.09 -9.24 -4.55
C GLY A 171 12.97 -9.34 -5.80
N ALA A 172 13.66 -10.47 -6.00
CA ALA A 172 14.58 -10.66 -7.12
C ALA A 172 13.90 -10.41 -8.47
N GLU A 173 12.69 -10.92 -8.63
CA GLU A 173 11.86 -10.80 -9.85
C GLU A 173 10.98 -9.56 -9.86
N LEU A 174 10.96 -8.77 -8.78
CA LEU A 174 10.09 -7.61 -8.67
C LEU A 174 10.64 -6.45 -9.50
N GLN A 175 9.96 -6.13 -10.59
CA GLN A 175 10.23 -4.93 -11.38
C GLN A 175 9.58 -3.71 -10.72
N TYR A 176 10.20 -2.54 -10.85
CA TYR A 176 9.63 -1.32 -10.31
C TYR A 176 9.89 -0.11 -11.21
N GLU A 177 9.03 0.85 -11.10
CA GLU A 177 9.16 2.17 -11.75
C GLU A 177 8.61 3.27 -10.85
N HIS A 178 9.05 4.50 -11.08
CA HIS A 178 8.51 5.70 -10.44
C HIS A 178 7.75 6.52 -11.47
N VAL A 179 6.49 6.85 -11.18
CA VAL A 179 5.61 7.61 -12.06
C VAL A 179 5.05 8.82 -11.30
N ARG A 180 4.97 9.98 -11.95
CA ARG A 180 4.30 11.15 -11.37
C ARG A 180 2.83 10.86 -11.17
N GLY A 181 2.27 11.15 -9.99
CA GLY A 181 0.91 10.79 -9.61
C GLY A 181 -0.17 11.22 -10.61
N GLY A 182 -0.01 12.40 -11.23
CA GLY A 182 -0.95 12.87 -12.25
C GLY A 182 -0.89 12.16 -13.61
N LEU A 183 0.07 11.25 -13.82
CA LEU A 183 0.23 10.48 -15.06
C LEU A 183 -0.33 9.04 -14.96
N GLU A 184 -0.47 8.51 -13.75
CA GLU A 184 -1.04 7.19 -13.49
C GLU A 184 -2.21 7.29 -12.51
N PRO A 185 -3.46 7.20 -12.99
CA PRO A 185 -4.64 7.34 -12.15
C PRO A 185 -4.71 6.36 -10.98
N LEU A 186 -4.17 5.14 -11.15
CA LEU A 186 -4.24 4.08 -10.13
C LEU A 186 -3.40 4.40 -8.87
N LEU A 187 -2.45 5.33 -8.95
CA LEU A 187 -1.75 5.84 -7.77
C LEU A 187 -2.69 6.58 -6.82
N SER A 188 -3.82 7.11 -7.32
CA SER A 188 -4.87 7.67 -6.46
C SER A 188 -5.49 6.62 -5.52
N LEU A 189 -5.56 5.36 -5.95
CA LEU A 189 -6.08 4.30 -5.08
C LEU A 189 -5.17 4.04 -3.88
N ALA A 190 -3.85 4.14 -4.07
CA ALA A 190 -2.88 4.00 -3.00
C ALA A 190 -2.94 5.20 -2.02
N ASP A 191 -3.11 6.43 -2.53
CA ASP A 191 -3.36 7.62 -1.71
C ASP A 191 -4.64 7.46 -0.86
N ILE A 192 -5.73 6.99 -1.47
CA ILE A 192 -7.00 6.71 -0.78
C ILE A 192 -6.80 5.64 0.31
N ALA A 193 -6.07 4.57 0.02
CA ALA A 193 -5.79 3.52 1.00
C ALA A 193 -4.93 4.00 2.17
N CYS A 194 -3.92 4.85 1.92
CA CYS A 194 -3.17 5.55 2.95
C CYS A 194 -4.09 6.41 3.82
N GLY A 195 -4.94 7.22 3.18
CA GLY A 195 -5.88 8.10 3.86
C GLY A 195 -6.91 7.34 4.69
N MET A 196 -7.46 6.25 4.15
CA MET A 196 -8.36 5.35 4.86
C MET A 196 -7.72 4.83 6.15
N HIS A 197 -6.47 4.33 6.04
CA HIS A 197 -5.74 3.83 7.21
C HIS A 197 -5.46 4.92 8.25
N VAL A 198 -4.93 6.07 7.83
CA VAL A 198 -4.50 7.15 8.74
C VAL A 198 -5.68 7.77 9.48
N HIS A 199 -6.86 7.86 8.84
CA HIS A 199 -8.06 8.47 9.43
C HIS A 199 -9.01 7.47 10.06
N GLY A 200 -8.69 6.17 10.06
CA GLY A 200 -9.56 5.13 10.59
C GLY A 200 -10.90 5.05 9.85
N ALA A 201 -10.91 5.38 8.56
CA ALA A 201 -12.11 5.23 7.75
C ALA A 201 -12.35 3.74 7.44
N GLU A 202 -13.61 3.34 7.43
CA GLU A 202 -14.02 1.97 7.17
C GLU A 202 -14.82 1.89 5.87
N SER A 203 -14.76 0.74 5.21
CA SER A 203 -15.57 0.41 4.04
C SER A 203 -16.11 -1.00 4.20
N GLU A 204 -17.38 -1.20 3.86
CA GLU A 204 -18.02 -2.54 3.92
C GLU A 204 -17.42 -3.51 2.89
N HIS A 205 -16.83 -2.99 1.83
CA HIS A 205 -16.36 -3.76 0.67
C HIS A 205 -14.84 -3.90 0.60
N VAL A 206 -14.11 -3.18 1.46
CA VAL A 206 -12.64 -3.09 1.37
C VAL A 206 -12.02 -3.39 2.71
N ARG A 207 -11.08 -4.34 2.71
CA ARG A 207 -10.27 -4.67 3.88
C ARG A 207 -8.81 -4.33 3.63
N LEU A 208 -8.21 -3.59 4.56
CA LEU A 208 -6.78 -3.32 4.56
C LEU A 208 -6.03 -4.42 5.33
N GLU A 209 -4.98 -4.96 4.73
CA GLU A 209 -4.02 -5.83 5.41
C GLU A 209 -2.92 -4.95 5.99
N VAL A 210 -2.97 -4.69 7.31
CA VAL A 210 -2.01 -3.80 7.97
C VAL A 210 -0.87 -4.59 8.58
N VAL A 211 0.36 -4.30 8.14
CA VAL A 211 1.58 -4.91 8.65
C VAL A 211 2.53 -3.86 9.23
N ARG A 212 3.38 -4.28 10.16
CA ARG A 212 4.31 -3.37 10.87
C ARG A 212 5.71 -3.47 10.29
N ALA A 213 6.41 -2.34 10.26
CA ALA A 213 7.84 -2.22 10.02
C ALA A 213 8.51 -1.54 11.21
N GLU A 214 9.68 -2.03 11.66
CA GLU A 214 10.44 -1.52 12.80
C GLU A 214 11.83 -1.02 12.39
#